data_4d3d7bcf367ba1ade2b6cbf4b7fb9119
#
_entry.id   4d3d7bcf367ba1ade2b6cbf4b7fb9119
#
_cell.length_a   1.000
_cell.length_b   1.000
_cell.length_c   1.000
_cell.angle_alpha   90.00
_cell.angle_beta   90.00
_cell.angle_gamma   90.00
#
_symmetry.space_group_name_H-M   'P 1'
#
loop_
_entity.id
_entity.type
_entity.pdbx_description
1 polymer ?
#
loop_
_entity_poly.entity_id
_entity_poly.type
_entity_poly.pdbx_seq_one_letter_code
_entity_poly.pdbx_strand_id
1 'polypeptide(L)'
;MEHIILLFFSFFTEAVILWQYASSLFTSSYSNKIKLALLSAFYAILFLISLLGQTGLNTISFFVINTIFLYMLFKLKLLLALFHSAILTAIMGLSELAVFGIISRFFPHFVLETDAGIIFFTVFSKILFFAVIYLLIHLLKGKNINQKQYDRSGLLLMLIPVSSIFIMFTFAAMGETSAFAPPIDFMVTICAVFL
;
A
#
# COMPACT_ATOMS: atom_id res chain seq x y z
N MET A 1 -17.07 -13.76 -11.46
CA MET A 1 -17.15 -14.13 -10.02
C MET A 1 -15.75 -14.17 -9.39
N GLU A 2 -14.77 -14.76 -10.05
CA GLU A 2 -13.38 -14.89 -9.57
C GLU A 2 -12.70 -13.54 -9.28
N HIS A 3 -12.88 -12.55 -10.15
CA HIS A 3 -12.33 -11.22 -9.95
C HIS A 3 -12.81 -10.53 -8.66
N ILE A 4 -14.07 -10.71 -8.29
CA ILE A 4 -14.64 -10.15 -7.05
C ILE A 4 -14.02 -10.82 -5.81
N ILE A 5 -13.82 -12.14 -5.89
CA ILE A 5 -13.19 -12.91 -4.80
C ILE A 5 -11.72 -12.45 -4.61
N LEU A 6 -10.99 -12.23 -5.70
CA LEU A 6 -9.63 -11.72 -5.67
C LEU A 6 -9.53 -10.31 -5.07
N LEU A 7 -10.43 -9.42 -5.47
CA LEU A 7 -10.52 -8.09 -4.88
C LEU A 7 -10.80 -8.16 -3.38
N PHE A 8 -11.77 -8.98 -2.98
CA PHE A 8 -12.07 -9.18 -1.56
C PHE A 8 -10.86 -9.70 -0.78
N PHE A 9 -10.15 -10.71 -1.32
CA PHE A 9 -8.93 -11.24 -0.73
C PHE A 9 -7.84 -10.15 -0.59
N SER A 10 -7.65 -9.32 -1.62
CA SER A 10 -6.69 -8.22 -1.61
C SER A 10 -6.98 -7.25 -0.46
N PHE A 11 -8.19 -6.72 -0.40
CA PHE A 11 -8.57 -5.74 0.64
C PHE A 11 -8.59 -6.34 2.03
N PHE A 12 -8.99 -7.61 2.18
CA PHE A 12 -8.91 -8.29 3.46
C PHE A 12 -7.45 -8.40 3.94
N THR A 13 -6.54 -8.78 3.06
CA THR A 13 -5.11 -8.88 3.40
C THR A 13 -4.54 -7.51 3.77
N GLU A 14 -4.87 -6.46 3.03
CA GLU A 14 -4.46 -5.09 3.33
C GLU A 14 -5.00 -4.60 4.68
N ALA A 15 -6.25 -4.93 5.00
CA ALA A 15 -6.83 -4.61 6.30
C ALA A 15 -6.08 -5.29 7.46
N VAL A 16 -5.71 -6.57 7.29
CA VAL A 16 -4.91 -7.31 8.28
C VAL A 16 -3.52 -6.69 8.44
N ILE A 17 -2.88 -6.30 7.34
CA ILE A 17 -1.57 -5.64 7.35
C ILE A 17 -1.65 -4.30 8.09
N LEU A 18 -2.64 -3.45 7.77
CA LEU A 18 -2.85 -2.18 8.46
C LEU A 18 -3.09 -2.39 9.95
N TRP A 19 -3.93 -3.36 10.30
CA TRP A 19 -4.21 -3.71 11.69
C TRP A 19 -2.96 -4.09 12.45
N GLN A 20 -2.16 -4.99 11.88
CA GLN A 20 -0.91 -5.44 12.49
C GLN A 20 0.10 -4.31 12.63
N TYR A 21 0.27 -3.50 11.59
CA TYR A 21 1.14 -2.33 11.57
C TYR A 21 0.77 -1.33 12.66
N ALA A 22 -0.48 -0.88 12.65
CA ALA A 22 -0.97 0.13 13.57
C ALA A 22 -0.95 -0.34 15.02
N SER A 23 -1.39 -1.58 15.29
CA SER A 23 -1.43 -2.14 16.65
C SER A 23 -0.03 -2.44 17.22
N SER A 24 0.96 -2.67 16.35
CA SER A 24 2.34 -2.95 16.78
C SER A 24 3.12 -1.68 17.11
N LEU A 25 2.82 -0.57 16.44
CA LEU A 25 3.57 0.68 16.56
C LEU A 25 2.88 1.73 17.45
N PHE A 26 1.55 1.68 17.55
CA PHE A 26 0.78 2.73 18.22
C PHE A 26 -0.16 2.16 19.28
N THR A 27 -0.35 2.94 20.33
CA THR A 27 -1.34 2.65 21.37
C THR A 27 -2.68 3.31 21.04
N SER A 28 -3.78 2.61 21.28
CA SER A 28 -5.13 3.13 21.09
C SER A 28 -5.95 3.00 22.36
N SER A 29 -6.76 4.02 22.62
CA SER A 29 -7.71 4.02 23.76
C SER A 29 -8.99 3.22 23.49
N TYR A 30 -9.23 2.85 22.22
CA TYR A 30 -10.45 2.15 21.82
C TYR A 30 -10.33 0.64 22.03
N SER A 31 -11.46 0.00 22.35
CA SER A 31 -11.51 -1.47 22.43
C SER A 31 -11.22 -2.11 21.07
N ASN A 32 -10.71 -3.34 21.09
CA ASN A 32 -10.41 -4.07 19.85
C ASN A 32 -11.66 -4.29 18.99
N LYS A 33 -12.85 -4.41 19.62
CA LYS A 33 -14.12 -4.56 18.89
C LYS A 33 -14.45 -3.32 18.06
N ILE A 34 -14.29 -2.13 18.62
CA ILE A 34 -14.55 -0.86 17.94
C ILE A 34 -13.54 -0.67 16.79
N LYS A 35 -12.26 -0.92 17.05
CA LYS A 35 -11.21 -0.81 16.03
C LYS A 35 -11.50 -1.76 14.86
N LEU A 36 -11.88 -3.00 15.13
CA LEU A 36 -12.18 -3.99 14.11
C LEU A 36 -13.43 -3.61 13.30
N ALA A 37 -14.49 -3.15 13.97
CA ALA A 37 -15.71 -2.71 13.29
C ALA A 37 -15.46 -1.53 12.35
N LEU A 38 -14.68 -0.53 12.79
CA LEU A 38 -14.32 0.61 11.95
C LEU A 38 -13.38 0.22 10.81
N LEU A 39 -12.41 -0.66 11.06
CA LEU A 39 -11.56 -1.22 10.01
C LEU A 39 -12.39 -1.91 8.92
N SER A 40 -13.30 -2.78 9.32
CA SER A 40 -14.18 -3.47 8.37
C SER A 40 -15.06 -2.51 7.58
N ALA A 41 -15.59 -1.46 8.22
CA ALA A 41 -16.40 -0.44 7.53
C ALA A 41 -15.58 0.35 6.51
N PHE A 42 -14.37 0.80 6.88
CA PHE A 42 -13.48 1.53 5.98
C PHE A 42 -13.02 0.69 4.79
N TYR A 43 -12.69 -0.58 5.02
CA TYR A 43 -12.27 -1.48 3.94
C TYR A 43 -13.46 -1.94 3.08
N ALA A 44 -14.68 -1.99 3.62
CA ALA A 44 -15.87 -2.16 2.81
C ALA A 44 -16.10 -0.98 1.85
N ILE A 45 -15.85 0.25 2.30
CA ILE A 45 -15.89 1.45 1.43
C ILE A 45 -14.81 1.36 0.34
N LEU A 46 -13.57 0.99 0.70
CA LEU A 46 -12.50 0.79 -0.29
C LEU A 46 -12.88 -0.26 -1.33
N PHE A 47 -13.44 -1.37 -0.89
CA PHE A 47 -13.92 -2.42 -1.80
C PHE A 47 -14.96 -1.88 -2.77
N LEU A 48 -15.95 -1.10 -2.30
CA LEU A 48 -16.96 -0.50 -3.16
C LEU A 48 -16.35 0.49 -4.18
N ILE A 49 -15.37 1.30 -3.74
CA ILE A 49 -14.67 2.22 -4.65
C ILE A 49 -13.88 1.45 -5.71
N SER A 50 -13.27 0.31 -5.33
CA SER A 50 -12.48 -0.50 -6.26
C SER A 50 -13.31 -1.10 -7.40
N LEU A 51 -14.61 -1.30 -7.20
CA LEU A 51 -15.50 -1.77 -8.25
C LEU A 51 -15.63 -0.78 -9.42
N LEU A 52 -15.21 0.49 -9.24
CA LEU A 52 -15.14 1.48 -10.32
C LEU A 52 -13.98 1.22 -11.30
N GLY A 53 -13.06 0.29 -10.97
CA GLY A 53 -11.98 -0.13 -11.87
C GLY A 53 -10.89 0.91 -12.14
N GLN A 54 -10.83 1.99 -11.35
CA GLN A 54 -9.85 3.07 -11.54
C GLN A 54 -8.69 2.91 -10.54
N THR A 55 -7.53 2.49 -11.04
CA THR A 55 -6.32 2.24 -10.20
C THR A 55 -5.90 3.48 -9.42
N GLY A 56 -5.89 4.65 -10.06
CA GLY A 56 -5.53 5.90 -9.41
C GLY A 56 -6.48 6.27 -8.26
N LEU A 57 -7.78 6.12 -8.47
CA LEU A 57 -8.79 6.36 -7.44
C LEU A 57 -8.62 5.38 -6.26
N ASN A 58 -8.32 4.12 -6.53
CA ASN A 58 -8.05 3.12 -5.50
C ASN A 58 -6.86 3.49 -4.63
N THR A 59 -5.75 3.90 -5.24
CA THR A 59 -4.54 4.28 -4.53
C THR A 59 -4.76 5.51 -3.64
N ILE A 60 -5.43 6.53 -4.15
CA ILE A 60 -5.78 7.73 -3.36
C ILE A 60 -6.72 7.37 -2.22
N SER A 61 -7.76 6.57 -2.50
CA SER A 61 -8.73 6.16 -1.48
C SER A 61 -8.08 5.34 -0.38
N PHE A 62 -7.18 4.42 -0.74
CA PHE A 62 -6.39 3.65 0.23
C PHE A 62 -5.55 4.56 1.12
N PHE A 63 -4.84 5.54 0.54
CA PHE A 63 -4.05 6.52 1.29
C PHE A 63 -4.93 7.34 2.26
N VAL A 64 -6.05 7.88 1.77
CA VAL A 64 -6.95 8.73 2.57
C VAL A 64 -7.60 7.94 3.70
N ILE A 65 -8.12 6.76 3.41
CA ILE A 65 -8.81 5.91 4.40
C ILE A 65 -7.84 5.44 5.47
N ASN A 66 -6.62 5.03 5.12
CA ASN A 66 -5.59 4.67 6.09
C ASN A 66 -5.19 5.86 6.96
N THR A 67 -5.10 7.06 6.37
CA THR A 67 -4.83 8.29 7.14
C THR A 67 -5.93 8.56 8.17
N ILE A 68 -7.20 8.49 7.76
CA ILE A 68 -8.35 8.70 8.65
C ILE A 68 -8.37 7.64 9.76
N PHE A 69 -8.12 6.37 9.41
CA PHE A 69 -8.07 5.27 10.36
C PHE A 69 -7.00 5.48 11.44
N LEU A 70 -5.78 5.83 11.04
CA LEU A 70 -4.67 6.08 11.95
C LEU A 70 -4.92 7.33 12.82
N TYR A 71 -5.40 8.41 12.24
CA TYR A 71 -5.71 9.65 12.93
C TYR A 71 -6.80 9.47 14.00
N MET A 72 -7.92 8.84 13.63
CA MET A 72 -9.07 8.69 14.52
C MET A 72 -8.85 7.67 15.64
N LEU A 73 -8.33 6.47 15.29
CA LEU A 73 -8.28 5.35 16.24
C LEU A 73 -7.04 5.33 17.11
N PHE A 74 -5.93 5.84 16.59
CA PHE A 74 -4.67 5.88 17.33
C PHE A 74 -4.31 7.29 17.82
N LYS A 75 -5.19 8.27 17.59
CA LYS A 75 -5.02 9.67 18.01
C LYS A 75 -3.67 10.27 17.62
N LEU A 76 -3.16 9.84 16.47
CA LEU A 76 -1.92 10.39 15.92
C LEU A 76 -2.15 11.84 15.48
N LYS A 77 -1.11 12.67 15.55
CA LYS A 77 -1.14 13.97 14.86
C LYS A 77 -1.36 13.73 13.37
N LEU A 78 -2.14 14.59 12.70
CA LEU A 78 -2.50 14.44 11.30
C LEU A 78 -1.27 14.21 10.40
N LEU A 79 -0.20 14.98 10.61
CA LEU A 79 1.04 14.84 9.86
C LEU A 79 1.68 13.46 10.02
N LEU A 80 1.64 12.89 11.23
CA LEU A 80 2.17 11.56 11.50
C LEU A 80 1.29 10.47 10.87
N ALA A 81 -0.03 10.64 10.92
CA ALA A 81 -0.97 9.73 10.26
C ALA A 81 -0.78 9.73 8.73
N LEU A 82 -0.62 10.91 8.12
CA LEU A 82 -0.28 11.07 6.70
C LEU A 82 1.03 10.37 6.35
N PHE A 83 2.08 10.57 7.15
CA PHE A 83 3.38 9.94 6.93
C PHE A 83 3.31 8.42 6.93
N HIS A 84 2.69 7.82 7.95
CA HIS A 84 2.56 6.36 8.04
C HIS A 84 1.64 5.79 6.95
N SER A 85 0.59 6.50 6.59
CA SER A 85 -0.27 6.11 5.47
C SER A 85 0.48 6.18 4.14
N ALA A 86 1.30 7.22 3.93
CA ALA A 86 2.14 7.35 2.74
C ALA A 86 3.17 6.20 2.64
N ILE A 87 3.81 5.82 3.75
CA ILE A 87 4.72 4.66 3.80
C ILE A 87 3.97 3.38 3.40
N LEU A 88 2.80 3.12 3.99
CA LEU A 88 2.01 1.93 3.68
C LEU A 88 1.63 1.88 2.20
N THR A 89 1.16 3.01 1.65
CA THR A 89 0.77 3.11 0.24
C THR A 89 1.97 2.92 -0.69
N ALA A 90 3.11 3.53 -0.36
CA ALA A 90 4.34 3.38 -1.14
C ALA A 90 4.85 1.94 -1.15
N ILE A 91 4.90 1.28 0.01
CA ILE A 91 5.35 -0.12 0.10
C ILE A 91 4.39 -1.04 -0.63
N MET A 92 3.07 -0.81 -0.53
CA MET A 92 2.07 -1.59 -1.27
C MET A 92 2.35 -1.54 -2.77
N GLY A 93 2.44 -0.35 -3.33
CA GLY A 93 2.65 -0.21 -4.76
C GLY A 93 4.03 -0.66 -5.23
N LEU A 94 5.09 -0.42 -4.44
CA LEU A 94 6.42 -0.96 -4.76
C LEU A 94 6.42 -2.48 -4.76
N SER A 95 5.67 -3.12 -3.86
CA SER A 95 5.52 -4.57 -3.84
C SER A 95 4.80 -5.08 -5.10
N GLU A 96 3.76 -4.39 -5.54
CA GLU A 96 3.04 -4.71 -6.77
C GLU A 96 3.94 -4.53 -8.01
N LEU A 97 4.65 -3.41 -8.10
CA LEU A 97 5.59 -3.15 -9.19
C LEU A 97 6.74 -4.15 -9.23
N ALA A 98 7.32 -4.51 -8.08
CA ALA A 98 8.41 -5.48 -8.00
C ALA A 98 7.96 -6.87 -8.47
N VAL A 99 6.81 -7.34 -8.01
CA VAL A 99 6.27 -8.64 -8.43
C VAL A 99 5.92 -8.61 -9.92
N PHE A 100 5.26 -7.53 -10.39
CA PHE A 100 4.96 -7.37 -11.82
C PHE A 100 6.22 -7.39 -12.67
N GLY A 101 7.28 -6.64 -12.29
CA GLY A 101 8.54 -6.60 -13.00
C GLY A 101 9.25 -7.95 -13.06
N ILE A 102 9.23 -8.72 -11.96
CA ILE A 102 9.81 -10.07 -11.93
C ILE A 102 9.04 -11.02 -12.85
N ILE A 103 7.71 -11.07 -12.68
CA ILE A 103 6.89 -12.04 -13.41
C ILE A 103 6.85 -11.71 -14.91
N SER A 104 6.69 -10.44 -15.29
CA SER A 104 6.65 -10.04 -16.70
C SER A 104 7.97 -10.31 -17.43
N ARG A 105 9.10 -10.31 -16.72
CA ARG A 105 10.41 -10.66 -17.30
C ARG A 105 10.54 -12.14 -17.60
N PHE A 106 10.07 -13.01 -16.71
CA PHE A 106 10.23 -14.46 -16.85
C PHE A 106 9.04 -15.12 -17.56
N PHE A 107 7.85 -14.54 -17.46
CA PHE A 107 6.61 -15.10 -17.97
C PHE A 107 5.70 -14.00 -18.59
N PRO A 108 6.15 -13.33 -19.68
CA PRO A 108 5.48 -12.13 -20.21
C PRO A 108 4.02 -12.37 -20.62
N HIS A 109 3.69 -13.55 -21.16
CA HIS A 109 2.32 -13.88 -21.56
C HIS A 109 1.44 -14.40 -20.41
N PHE A 110 2.04 -14.82 -19.31
CA PHE A 110 1.30 -15.46 -18.22
C PHE A 110 0.52 -14.45 -17.37
N VAL A 111 1.11 -13.26 -17.09
CA VAL A 111 0.55 -12.31 -16.11
C VAL A 111 -0.66 -11.53 -16.66
N LEU A 112 -0.64 -11.18 -17.94
CA LEU A 112 -1.61 -10.27 -18.53
C LEU A 112 -2.74 -11.00 -19.28
N GLU A 113 -2.55 -12.27 -19.64
CA GLU A 113 -3.44 -13.00 -20.54
C GLU A 113 -4.20 -14.13 -19.85
N THR A 114 -3.85 -14.48 -18.60
CA THR A 114 -4.47 -15.61 -17.91
C THR A 114 -5.02 -15.25 -16.55
N ASP A 115 -6.19 -15.77 -16.18
CA ASP A 115 -6.76 -15.61 -14.84
C ASP A 115 -5.80 -16.14 -13.75
N ALA A 116 -5.11 -17.24 -14.02
CA ALA A 116 -4.09 -17.81 -13.14
C ALA A 116 -2.93 -16.83 -12.90
N GLY A 117 -2.50 -16.08 -13.93
CA GLY A 117 -1.47 -15.06 -13.82
C GLY A 117 -1.90 -13.91 -12.92
N ILE A 118 -3.13 -13.45 -13.05
CA ILE A 118 -3.70 -12.38 -12.22
C ILE A 118 -3.79 -12.83 -10.76
N ILE A 119 -4.23 -14.07 -10.51
CA ILE A 119 -4.29 -14.65 -9.16
C ILE A 119 -2.89 -14.71 -8.55
N PHE A 120 -1.94 -15.26 -9.29
CA PHE A 120 -0.56 -15.40 -8.86
C PHE A 120 0.07 -14.04 -8.52
N PHE A 121 -0.07 -13.07 -9.43
CA PHE A 121 0.39 -11.69 -9.22
C PHE A 121 -0.20 -11.09 -7.94
N THR A 122 -1.53 -11.18 -7.76
CA THR A 122 -2.22 -10.62 -6.59
C THR A 122 -1.72 -11.25 -5.30
N VAL A 123 -1.63 -12.58 -5.24
CA VAL A 123 -1.19 -13.28 -4.03
C VAL A 123 0.26 -12.95 -3.69
N PHE A 124 1.16 -13.01 -4.67
CA PHE A 124 2.59 -12.75 -4.42
C PHE A 124 2.87 -11.30 -4.03
N SER A 125 2.19 -10.33 -4.66
CA SER A 125 2.34 -8.92 -4.28
C SER A 125 1.89 -8.67 -2.83
N LYS A 126 0.80 -9.31 -2.38
CA LYS A 126 0.34 -9.18 -0.99
C LYS A 126 1.25 -9.91 0.02
N ILE A 127 1.82 -11.04 -0.36
CA ILE A 127 2.84 -11.72 0.46
C ILE A 127 4.08 -10.82 0.61
N LEU A 128 4.57 -10.24 -0.47
CA LEU A 128 5.72 -9.33 -0.43
C LEU A 128 5.41 -8.10 0.41
N PHE A 129 4.25 -7.48 0.22
CA PHE A 129 3.79 -6.35 1.01
C PHE A 129 3.77 -6.69 2.51
N PHE A 130 3.18 -7.82 2.88
CA PHE A 130 3.15 -8.30 4.26
C PHE A 130 4.56 -8.50 4.83
N ALA A 131 5.47 -9.15 4.07
CA ALA A 131 6.83 -9.43 4.51
C ALA A 131 7.62 -8.13 4.76
N VAL A 132 7.52 -7.15 3.86
CA VAL A 132 8.19 -5.85 4.00
C VAL A 132 7.65 -5.08 5.20
N ILE A 133 6.33 -5.05 5.40
CA ILE A 133 5.72 -4.39 6.57
C ILE A 133 6.10 -5.10 7.87
N TYR A 134 6.14 -6.42 7.89
CA TYR A 134 6.57 -7.19 9.05
C TYR A 134 8.02 -6.84 9.44
N LEU A 135 8.92 -6.77 8.46
CA LEU A 135 10.30 -6.36 8.66
C LEU A 135 10.39 -4.92 9.16
N LEU A 136 9.61 -4.01 8.60
CA LEU A 136 9.54 -2.62 9.03
C LEU A 136 9.07 -2.49 10.48
N ILE A 137 8.04 -3.22 10.86
CA ILE A 137 7.57 -3.28 12.26
C ILE A 137 8.71 -3.75 13.18
N HIS A 138 9.44 -4.79 12.79
CA HIS A 138 10.54 -5.32 13.59
C HIS A 138 11.67 -4.31 13.77
N LEU A 139 11.99 -3.55 12.74
CA LEU A 139 13.01 -2.50 12.80
C LEU A 139 12.58 -1.28 13.63
N LEU A 140 11.29 -0.97 13.65
CA LEU A 140 10.74 0.18 14.37
C LEU A 140 10.34 -0.15 15.81
N LYS A 141 10.03 -1.42 16.10
CA LYS A 141 9.63 -1.91 17.41
C LYS A 141 10.80 -1.81 18.38
N GLY A 142 10.82 -0.83 19.26
CA GLY A 142 11.90 -0.56 20.21
C GLY A 142 12.47 0.84 20.09
N LYS A 143 12.19 1.55 19.02
CA LYS A 143 12.43 2.97 18.93
C LYS A 143 11.21 3.70 19.50
N ASN A 144 11.35 4.31 20.69
CA ASN A 144 10.31 5.23 21.19
C ASN A 144 10.08 6.29 20.11
N ILE A 145 9.02 6.12 19.32
CA ILE A 145 8.58 7.10 18.33
C ILE A 145 7.96 8.24 19.15
N ASN A 146 8.83 9.11 19.67
CA ASN A 146 8.42 10.28 20.44
C ASN A 146 7.67 11.22 19.51
N GLN A 147 6.36 11.35 19.68
CA GLN A 147 5.50 12.26 18.93
C GLN A 147 5.99 13.73 18.90
N LYS A 148 6.92 14.10 19.80
CA LYS A 148 7.47 15.46 19.90
C LYS A 148 8.58 15.77 18.88
N GLN A 149 9.22 14.77 18.29
CA GLN A 149 10.42 14.97 17.47
C GLN A 149 10.16 15.14 15.96
N TYR A 150 8.88 15.10 15.55
CA TYR A 150 8.48 15.12 14.13
C TYR A 150 8.14 16.51 13.57
N ASP A 151 8.69 17.61 14.14
CA ASP A 151 8.21 18.95 13.76
C ASP A 151 8.74 19.49 12.43
N ARG A 152 9.97 19.25 12.02
CA ARG A 152 10.49 19.74 10.71
C ARG A 152 11.23 18.68 9.91
N SER A 153 12.01 17.84 10.54
CA SER A 153 12.73 16.75 9.88
C SER A 153 11.78 15.68 9.31
N GLY A 154 10.61 15.50 9.92
CA GLY A 154 9.57 14.61 9.45
C GLY A 154 8.96 15.03 8.11
N LEU A 155 8.88 16.33 7.83
CA LEU A 155 8.40 16.85 6.54
C LEU A 155 9.35 16.49 5.39
N LEU A 156 10.64 16.53 5.60
CA LEU A 156 11.64 16.13 4.59
C LEU A 156 11.59 14.62 4.33
N LEU A 157 11.38 13.81 5.39
CA LEU A 157 11.20 12.36 5.24
C LEU A 157 9.90 11.99 4.50
N MET A 158 8.87 12.85 4.52
CA MET A 158 7.66 12.64 3.73
C MET A 158 7.89 12.73 2.22
N LEU A 159 8.93 13.43 1.77
CA LEU A 159 9.23 13.53 0.33
C LEU A 159 9.46 12.15 -0.29
N ILE A 160 10.08 11.22 0.42
CA ILE A 160 10.40 9.88 -0.10
C ILE A 160 9.11 9.08 -0.42
N PRO A 161 8.19 8.82 0.54
CA PRO A 161 6.99 8.06 0.23
C PRO A 161 6.03 8.82 -0.71
N VAL A 162 5.98 10.15 -0.64
CA VAL A 162 5.15 10.95 -1.57
C VAL A 162 5.69 10.89 -2.98
N SER A 163 7.01 10.99 -3.19
CA SER A 163 7.60 10.83 -4.52
C SER A 163 7.41 9.42 -5.08
N SER A 164 7.47 8.39 -4.24
CA SER A 164 7.18 7.01 -4.64
C SER A 164 5.73 6.85 -5.12
N ILE A 165 4.77 7.42 -4.41
CA ILE A 165 3.35 7.42 -4.80
C ILE A 165 3.17 8.18 -6.12
N PHE A 166 3.82 9.34 -6.29
CA PHE A 166 3.74 10.12 -7.52
C PHE A 166 4.29 9.35 -8.72
N ILE A 167 5.43 8.68 -8.55
CA ILE A 167 6.03 7.82 -9.58
C ILE A 167 5.07 6.69 -9.95
N MET A 168 4.48 5.99 -8.98
CA MET A 168 3.48 4.95 -9.24
C MET A 168 2.29 5.47 -10.02
N PHE A 169 1.79 6.66 -9.67
CA PHE A 169 0.67 7.30 -10.36
C PHE A 169 1.01 7.62 -11.82
N THR A 170 2.23 8.10 -12.06
CA THR A 170 2.72 8.38 -13.42
C THR A 170 2.78 7.10 -14.25
N PHE A 171 3.27 5.99 -13.68
CA PHE A 171 3.30 4.71 -14.38
C PHE A 171 1.92 4.15 -14.67
N ALA A 172 0.98 4.23 -13.72
CA ALA A 172 -0.39 3.79 -13.93
C ALA A 172 -1.06 4.59 -15.07
N ALA A 173 -0.90 5.92 -15.07
CA ALA A 173 -1.44 6.78 -16.13
C ALA A 173 -0.81 6.52 -17.51
N MET A 174 0.49 6.20 -17.56
CA MET A 174 1.17 5.86 -18.82
C MET A 174 0.73 4.49 -19.35
N GLY A 175 0.44 3.53 -18.47
CA GLY A 175 -0.06 2.20 -18.85
C GLY A 175 -1.45 2.23 -19.49
N GLU A 176 -2.29 3.18 -19.08
CA GLU A 176 -3.64 3.35 -19.67
C GLU A 176 -3.62 4.04 -21.05
N THR A 177 -2.57 4.79 -21.37
CA THR A 177 -2.55 5.68 -22.56
C THR A 177 -1.70 5.17 -23.73
N SER A 178 -0.90 4.13 -23.56
CA SER A 178 0.04 3.74 -24.62
C SER A 178 0.27 2.25 -24.76
N ALA A 179 0.36 1.82 -26.02
CA ALA A 179 1.03 0.59 -26.45
C ALA A 179 2.55 0.56 -26.10
N PHE A 180 3.05 1.53 -25.35
CA PHE A 180 4.41 1.64 -24.85
C PHE A 180 4.41 1.32 -23.35
N ALA A 181 4.54 0.05 -23.01
CA ALA A 181 5.06 -0.30 -21.69
C ALA A 181 6.47 0.30 -21.57
N PRO A 182 6.77 1.13 -20.56
CA PRO A 182 8.12 1.61 -20.35
C PRO A 182 9.07 0.42 -20.25
N PRO A 183 10.27 0.49 -20.83
CA PRO A 183 11.19 -0.62 -20.78
C PRO A 183 11.42 -1.04 -19.33
N ILE A 184 11.34 -2.35 -19.06
CA ILE A 184 11.47 -2.95 -17.72
C ILE A 184 12.73 -2.44 -17.00
N ASP A 185 13.81 -2.18 -17.76
CA ASP A 185 15.06 -1.63 -17.26
C ASP A 185 14.90 -0.24 -16.63
N PHE A 186 13.97 0.56 -17.13
CA PHE A 186 13.66 1.89 -16.57
C PHE A 186 12.89 1.75 -15.24
N MET A 187 11.96 0.80 -15.13
CA MET A 187 11.25 0.53 -13.88
C MET A 187 12.19 -0.03 -12.80
N VAL A 188 13.09 -0.96 -13.18
CA VAL A 188 14.09 -1.52 -12.26
C VAL A 188 15.07 -0.43 -11.81
N THR A 189 15.48 0.47 -12.70
CA THR A 189 16.39 1.57 -12.36
C THR A 189 15.74 2.54 -11.36
N ILE A 190 14.46 2.89 -11.55
CA ILE A 190 13.75 3.74 -10.60
C ILE A 190 13.60 3.04 -9.25
N CYS A 191 13.21 1.77 -9.20
CA CYS A 191 13.15 1.03 -7.94
C CYS A 191 14.52 0.96 -7.25
N ALA A 192 15.61 0.80 -7.99
CA ALA A 192 16.97 0.75 -7.43
C ALA A 192 17.49 2.10 -6.91
N VAL A 193 17.00 3.21 -7.44
CA VAL A 193 17.37 4.56 -6.98
C VAL A 193 16.63 4.96 -5.69
N PHE A 194 15.48 4.35 -5.41
CA PHE A 194 14.65 4.68 -4.24
C PHE A 194 14.71 3.63 -3.12
N LEU A 195 15.45 2.53 -3.27
CA LEU A 195 15.82 1.58 -2.23
C LEU A 195 17.19 1.93 -1.61
#